data_0a874fe78dd735de3af19b2872f98fe9
#
_entry.id   0a874fe78dd735de3af19b2872f98fe9
#
_cell.length_a   1.000
_cell.length_b   1.000
_cell.length_c   1.000
_cell.angle_alpha   90.00
_cell.angle_beta   90.00
_cell.angle_gamma   90.00
#
_symmetry.space_group_name_H-M   'P 1'
#
loop_
_entity.id
_entity.type
_entity.pdbx_description
1 polymer ?
#
loop_
_entity_poly.entity_id
_entity_poly.type
_entity_poly.pdbx_seq_one_letter_code
_entity_poly.pdbx_strand_id
1 'polypeptide(L)' 'SDLGMFLQTFMLLAQEHGIDTCAQEAWSLKSVSIKQFFNIDESEMLFCGMAIGIRDQDAVINQLESKRRSVDDWAQFF' A
#
# COMPACT_ATOMS: atom_id res chain seq x y z
N SER A 1 5.92 9.81 8.17
CA SER A 1 4.46 9.87 8.38
C SER A 1 3.72 10.50 7.20
N ASP A 2 4.22 11.57 6.59
CA ASP A 2 3.57 12.28 5.47
C ASP A 2 3.31 11.36 4.28
N LEU A 3 4.28 10.54 3.91
CA LEU A 3 4.14 9.56 2.83
C LEU A 3 3.03 8.55 3.14
N GLY A 4 2.97 8.06 4.38
CA GLY A 4 1.92 7.12 4.80
C GLY A 4 0.52 7.74 4.73
N MET A 5 0.37 8.99 5.15
CA MET A 5 -0.88 9.74 5.03
C MET A 5 -1.28 9.95 3.57
N PHE A 6 -0.31 10.31 2.72
CA PHE A 6 -0.55 10.44 1.28
C PHE A 6 -1.03 9.12 0.67
N LEU A 7 -0.32 8.01 0.94
CA LEU A 7 -0.68 6.70 0.40
C LEU A 7 -2.08 6.26 0.85
N GLN A 8 -2.41 6.46 2.12
CA GLN A 8 -3.74 6.12 2.63
C GLN A 8 -4.83 6.96 1.97
N THR A 9 -4.62 8.26 1.83
CA THR A 9 -5.57 9.15 1.15
C THR A 9 -5.75 8.74 -0.30
N PHE A 10 -4.65 8.45 -1.00
CA PHE A 10 -4.68 7.98 -2.38
C PHE A 10 -5.51 6.68 -2.52
N MET A 11 -5.28 5.69 -1.65
CA MET A 11 -6.01 4.42 -1.69
C MET A 11 -7.51 4.61 -1.45
N LEU A 12 -7.90 5.49 -0.52
CA LEU A 12 -9.30 5.79 -0.25
C LEU A 12 -9.99 6.48 -1.44
N LEU A 13 -9.33 7.47 -2.05
CA LEU A 13 -9.85 8.15 -3.23
C LEU A 13 -9.95 7.21 -4.44
N ALA A 14 -8.96 6.34 -4.65
CA ALA A 14 -9.00 5.33 -5.69
C ALA A 14 -10.23 4.42 -5.51
N GLN A 15 -10.47 3.94 -4.28
CA GLN A 15 -11.63 3.11 -3.95
C GLN A 15 -12.95 3.83 -4.23
N GLU A 16 -13.06 5.12 -3.94
CA GLU A 16 -14.24 5.94 -4.24
C GLU A 16 -14.54 5.98 -5.76
N HIS A 17 -13.48 5.93 -6.58
CA HIS A 17 -13.59 5.87 -8.04
C HIS A 17 -13.67 4.44 -8.60
N GLY A 18 -13.89 3.44 -7.76
CA GLY A 18 -14.01 2.04 -8.18
C GLY A 18 -12.69 1.41 -8.61
N ILE A 19 -11.57 1.97 -8.18
CA ILE A 19 -10.23 1.48 -8.47
C ILE A 19 -9.66 0.83 -7.22
N ASP A 20 -9.21 -0.41 -7.35
CA ASP A 20 -8.56 -1.15 -6.28
C ASP A 20 -7.06 -0.87 -6.25
N THR A 21 -6.48 -0.93 -5.06
CA THR A 21 -5.06 -0.71 -4.84
C THR A 21 -4.48 -1.79 -3.93
N CYS A 22 -3.20 -2.10 -4.13
CA CYS A 22 -2.47 -3.01 -3.26
C CYS A 22 -1.06 -2.47 -3.04
N ALA A 23 -0.78 -1.97 -1.85
CA ALA A 23 0.57 -1.56 -1.47
C ALA A 23 1.46 -2.80 -1.26
N GLN A 24 2.65 -2.78 -1.83
CA GLN A 24 3.56 -3.92 -1.90
C GLN A 24 4.94 -3.50 -1.39
N GLU A 25 5.18 -3.67 -0.10
CA GLU A 25 6.45 -3.31 0.54
C GLU A 25 7.64 -4.13 0.01
N ALA A 26 7.39 -5.35 -0.46
CA ALA A 26 8.42 -6.24 -1.00
C ALA A 26 9.26 -5.61 -2.12
N TRP A 27 8.75 -4.61 -2.83
CA TRP A 27 9.50 -3.87 -3.84
C TRP A 27 10.68 -3.08 -3.26
N SER A 28 10.63 -2.68 -1.99
CA SER A 28 11.74 -2.01 -1.30
C SER A 28 13.01 -2.86 -1.29
N LEU A 29 12.87 -4.19 -1.27
CA LEU A 29 13.99 -5.14 -1.34
C LEU A 29 14.71 -5.13 -2.70
N LYS A 30 14.10 -4.54 -3.72
CA LYS A 30 14.64 -4.39 -5.07
C LYS A 30 15.02 -2.94 -5.39
N SER A 31 15.18 -2.11 -4.38
CA SER A 31 15.41 -0.67 -4.51
C SER A 31 16.57 -0.34 -5.46
N VAL A 32 17.70 -1.05 -5.36
CA VAL A 32 18.86 -0.80 -6.22
C VAL A 32 18.52 -0.99 -7.70
N SER A 33 17.92 -2.14 -8.05
CA SER A 33 17.55 -2.44 -9.44
C SER A 33 16.50 -1.47 -9.98
N ILE A 34 15.54 -1.09 -9.15
CA ILE A 34 14.47 -0.17 -9.53
C ILE A 34 15.01 1.23 -9.74
N LYS A 35 15.87 1.72 -8.84
CA LYS A 35 16.52 3.02 -9.00
C LYS A 35 17.36 3.10 -10.27
N GLN A 36 18.13 2.06 -10.55
CA GLN A 36 18.92 1.98 -11.78
C GLN A 36 18.03 1.99 -13.03
N PHE A 37 16.97 1.19 -13.04
CA PHE A 37 16.05 1.08 -14.18
C PHE A 37 15.36 2.41 -14.50
N PHE A 38 14.89 3.12 -13.47
CA PHE A 38 14.17 4.40 -13.62
C PHE A 38 15.07 5.63 -13.54
N ASN A 39 16.39 5.44 -13.37
CA ASN A 39 17.35 6.53 -13.18
C ASN A 39 16.96 7.47 -12.02
N ILE A 40 16.61 6.88 -10.89
CA ILE A 40 16.24 7.58 -9.66
C ILE A 40 17.51 7.89 -8.85
N ASP A 41 17.57 9.08 -8.27
CA ASP A 41 18.70 9.52 -7.45
C ASP A 41 18.94 8.56 -6.26
N GLU A 42 20.22 8.33 -5.93
CA GLU A 42 20.61 7.43 -4.84
C GLU A 42 20.13 7.90 -3.47
N SER A 43 19.94 9.21 -3.28
CA SER A 43 19.42 9.79 -2.04
C SER A 43 17.94 9.47 -1.79
N GLU A 44 17.19 9.09 -2.83
CA GLU A 44 15.78 8.73 -2.69
C GLU A 44 15.62 7.34 -2.08
N MET A 45 14.56 7.15 -1.30
CA MET A 45 14.23 5.87 -0.69
C MET A 45 12.99 5.28 -1.34
N LEU A 46 13.11 4.07 -1.87
CA LEU A 46 11.94 3.31 -2.32
C LEU A 46 11.23 2.70 -1.09
N PHE A 47 10.07 3.22 -0.77
CA PHE A 47 9.27 2.76 0.36
C PHE A 47 8.45 1.52 0.00
N CYS A 48 7.64 1.59 -1.04
CA CYS A 48 6.84 0.47 -1.55
C CYS A 48 6.51 0.66 -3.03
N GLY A 49 6.03 -0.39 -3.67
CA GLY A 49 5.28 -0.30 -4.91
C GLY A 49 3.78 -0.29 -4.62
N MET A 50 2.98 0.02 -5.61
CA MET A 50 1.52 -0.08 -5.51
C MET A 50 0.95 -0.61 -6.82
N ALA A 51 0.25 -1.73 -6.76
CA ALA A 51 -0.60 -2.18 -7.85
C ALA A 51 -1.90 -1.37 -7.84
N ILE A 52 -2.33 -0.94 -9.02
CA ILE A 52 -3.54 -0.13 -9.20
C ILE A 52 -4.34 -0.73 -10.36
N GLY A 53 -5.62 -0.97 -10.16
CA GLY A 53 -6.47 -1.56 -11.21
C GLY A 53 -7.83 -1.98 -10.69
N ILE A 54 -8.48 -2.85 -11.44
CA ILE A 54 -9.74 -3.49 -11.05
C ILE A 54 -9.41 -4.89 -10.55
N ARG A 55 -9.89 -5.24 -9.35
CA ARG A 55 -9.61 -6.56 -8.79
C ARG A 55 -10.29 -7.66 -9.60
N ASP A 56 -9.63 -8.78 -9.72
CA ASP A 56 -10.24 -10.02 -10.16
C ASP A 56 -11.10 -10.59 -9.02
N GLN A 57 -12.41 -10.65 -9.22
CA GLN A 57 -13.36 -11.12 -8.21
C GLN A 57 -13.17 -12.60 -7.86
N ASP A 58 -12.63 -13.40 -8.79
CA ASP A 58 -12.44 -14.84 -8.63
C ASP A 58 -11.08 -15.20 -8.03
N ALA A 59 -10.17 -14.24 -7.92
CA ALA A 59 -8.85 -14.47 -7.33
C ALA A 59 -8.95 -14.74 -5.82
N VAL A 60 -8.42 -15.88 -5.39
CA VAL A 60 -8.45 -16.32 -3.98
C VAL A 60 -7.87 -15.30 -3.03
N ILE A 61 -6.82 -14.59 -3.44
CA ILE A 61 -6.17 -13.54 -2.62
C ILE A 61 -7.14 -12.40 -2.26
N ASN A 62 -8.12 -12.11 -3.11
CA ASN A 62 -9.09 -11.05 -2.89
C ASN A 62 -10.22 -11.47 -1.91
N GLN A 63 -10.26 -12.74 -1.51
CA GLN A 63 -11.17 -13.26 -0.48
C GLN A 63 -10.55 -13.19 0.93
N LEU A 64 -9.29 -12.75 1.04
CA LEU A 64 -8.61 -12.63 2.32
C LEU A 64 -9.17 -11.46 3.12
N GLU A 65 -9.74 -11.76 4.28
CA GLU A 65 -10.16 -10.77 5.26
C GLU A 65 -9.06 -10.57 6.31
N SER A 66 -8.49 -9.38 6.34
CA SER A 66 -7.50 -9.03 7.36
C SER A 66 -8.18 -8.78 8.70
N LYS A 67 -7.86 -9.58 9.70
CA LYS A 67 -8.35 -9.37 11.06
C LYS A 67 -7.81 -8.07 11.63
N ARG A 68 -8.63 -7.36 12.36
CA ARG A 68 -8.26 -6.17 13.15
C ARG A 68 -8.50 -6.43 14.62
N ARG A 69 -7.67 -5.86 15.47
CA ARG A 69 -7.93 -5.85 16.91
C ARG A 69 -9.19 -5.05 17.21
N SER A 70 -9.91 -5.46 18.28
CA SER A 70 -11.00 -4.63 18.80
C SER A 70 -10.44 -3.31 19.34
N VAL A 71 -11.26 -2.28 19.37
CA VAL A 71 -10.84 -0.98 19.90
C VAL A 71 -10.37 -1.11 21.35
N ASP A 72 -11.06 -1.91 22.16
CA ASP A 72 -10.74 -2.15 23.58
C ASP A 72 -9.37 -2.80 23.81
N ASP A 73 -8.79 -3.45 22.80
CA ASP A 73 -7.47 -4.09 22.90
C ASP A 73 -6.31 -3.10 22.75
N TRP A 74 -6.54 -1.90 22.23
CA TRP A 74 -5.46 -0.97 21.90
C TRP A 74 -5.73 0.49 22.28
N ALA A 75 -6.97 0.87 22.59
CA ALA A 75 -7.33 2.23 22.97
C ALA A 75 -7.80 2.32 24.42
N GLN A 76 -7.41 3.40 25.10
CA GLN A 76 -7.94 3.79 26.39
C GLN A 76 -8.64 5.14 26.27
N PHE A 77 -9.84 5.23 26.81
CA PHE A 77 -10.63 6.46 26.84
C PHE A 77 -10.64 6.99 28.28
N PHE A 78 -10.23 8.22 28.45
CA PHE A 78 -10.13 8.88 29.74
C PHE A 78 -11.28 9.86 29.93
#